data_4c4dd59102c8a4d8ffb439c551c90978
#
_entry.id   4c4dd59102c8a4d8ffb439c551c90978
#
_cell.length_a   1.000
_cell.length_b   1.000
_cell.length_c   1.000
_cell.angle_alpha   90.00
_cell.angle_beta   90.00
_cell.angle_gamma   90.00
#
_symmetry.space_group_name_H-M   'P 1'
#
loop_
_entity.id
_entity.type
_entity.pdbx_description
1 polymer ?
#
loop_
_entity_poly.entity_id
_entity_poly.type
_entity_poly.pdbx_seq_one_letter_code
_entity_poly.pdbx_strand_id
1 'polypeptide(L)'
;MKQIITQHGWGLNKYFWDDYKVDFLNNNWHWQDNERGYFSTNNYQAKWIKSESKKEIRMTLCHSFGFHLMPKKILKEATHIVLINSFN
;
A
#
# COMPACT_ATOMS: atom_id res chain seq x y z
N MET A 1 6.21 -2.97 14.88
CA MET A 1 5.51 -3.61 13.74
C MET A 1 5.84 -2.90 12.45
N LYS A 2 6.07 -3.65 11.39
CA LYS A 2 6.30 -3.11 10.05
C LYS A 2 5.07 -3.36 9.19
N GLN A 3 4.43 -2.30 8.76
CA GLN A 3 3.21 -2.36 7.95
C GLN A 3 3.43 -1.70 6.61
N ILE A 4 2.83 -2.27 5.58
CA ILE A 4 2.88 -1.71 4.24
C ILE A 4 1.47 -1.72 3.64
N ILE A 5 1.10 -0.60 3.05
CA ILE A 5 -0.14 -0.47 2.27
C ILE A 5 0.26 -0.07 0.86
N THR A 6 -0.22 -0.82 -0.12
CA THR A 6 0.08 -0.55 -1.52
C THR A 6 -1.10 0.08 -2.22
N GLN A 7 -0.81 0.89 -3.24
CA GLN A 7 -1.82 1.41 -4.14
C GLN A 7 -1.36 1.22 -5.57
N HIS A 8 -2.04 0.32 -6.28
CA HIS A 8 -1.80 0.11 -7.71
C HIS A 8 -2.22 1.35 -8.52
N GLY A 9 -1.71 1.47 -9.74
CA GLY A 9 -2.05 2.57 -10.61
C GLY A 9 -3.48 2.46 -11.17
N TRP A 10 -3.93 3.53 -11.82
CA TRP A 10 -5.24 3.57 -12.45
C TRP A 10 -5.37 2.48 -13.52
N GLY A 11 -6.48 1.75 -13.47
CA GLY A 11 -6.73 0.66 -14.42
C GLY A 11 -5.96 -0.62 -14.14
N LEU A 12 -5.25 -0.71 -13.02
CA LEU A 12 -4.51 -1.89 -12.60
C LEU A 12 -5.22 -2.59 -11.43
N ASN A 13 -4.55 -3.54 -10.81
CA ASN A 13 -5.06 -4.25 -9.64
C ASN A 13 -3.92 -4.65 -8.71
N LYS A 14 -4.27 -5.27 -7.58
CA LYS A 14 -3.29 -5.67 -6.56
C LYS A 14 -2.21 -6.63 -7.04
N TYR A 15 -2.47 -7.38 -8.10
CA TYR A 15 -1.52 -8.38 -8.62
C TYR A 15 -0.27 -7.73 -9.23
N PHE A 16 -0.32 -6.44 -9.51
CA PHE A 16 0.88 -5.70 -9.90
C PHE A 16 2.00 -5.88 -8.88
N TRP A 17 1.67 -6.08 -7.60
CA TRP A 17 2.62 -6.13 -6.51
C TRP A 17 3.19 -7.51 -6.21
N ASP A 18 2.78 -8.56 -6.95
CA ASP A 18 3.15 -9.94 -6.61
C ASP A 18 4.65 -10.15 -6.45
N ASP A 19 5.46 -9.59 -7.35
CA ASP A 19 6.92 -9.74 -7.30
C ASP A 19 7.55 -9.01 -6.10
N TYR A 20 6.97 -7.89 -5.70
CA TYR A 20 7.45 -7.13 -4.55
C TYR A 20 7.03 -7.79 -3.24
N LYS A 21 5.81 -8.30 -3.21
CA LYS A 21 5.17 -8.81 -2.00
C LYS A 21 5.97 -9.92 -1.32
N VAL A 22 6.56 -10.81 -2.11
CA VAL A 22 7.29 -11.98 -1.59
C VAL A 22 8.40 -11.56 -0.64
N ASP A 23 9.23 -10.60 -1.04
CA ASP A 23 10.36 -10.15 -0.24
C ASP A 23 9.91 -9.49 1.07
N PHE A 24 8.85 -8.69 1.02
CA PHE A 24 8.32 -8.06 2.21
C PHE A 24 7.74 -9.07 3.18
N LEU A 25 6.97 -10.04 2.68
CA LEU A 25 6.42 -11.10 3.54
C LEU A 25 7.53 -11.93 4.18
N ASN A 26 8.61 -12.22 3.45
CA ASN A 26 9.75 -12.97 3.99
C ASN A 26 10.52 -12.18 5.06
N ASN A 27 10.33 -10.86 5.11
CA ASN A 27 10.97 -10.00 6.10
C ASN A 27 9.99 -9.50 7.17
N ASN A 28 8.91 -10.24 7.39
CA ASN A 28 7.94 -10.01 8.46
C ASN A 28 7.17 -8.70 8.35
N TRP A 29 6.99 -8.18 7.13
CA TRP A 29 6.11 -7.05 6.91
C TRP A 29 4.65 -7.51 6.88
N HIS A 30 3.77 -6.74 7.51
CA HIS A 30 2.34 -6.92 7.37
C HIS A 30 1.88 -6.20 6.10
N TRP A 31 1.44 -6.97 5.10
CA TRP A 31 1.12 -6.46 3.78
C TRP A 31 -0.38 -6.29 3.58
N GLN A 32 -0.80 -5.13 3.11
CA GLN A 32 -2.18 -4.85 2.73
C GLN A 32 -2.22 -4.12 1.39
N ASP A 33 -3.18 -4.49 0.54
CA ASP A 33 -3.40 -3.81 -0.73
C ASP A 33 -4.64 -2.93 -0.63
N ASN A 34 -4.53 -1.69 -1.09
CA ASN A 34 -5.69 -0.83 -1.28
C ASN A 34 -6.25 -1.10 -2.68
N GLU A 35 -7.10 -2.12 -2.82
CA GLU A 35 -7.62 -2.60 -4.09
C GLU A 35 -8.80 -1.75 -4.54
N ARG A 36 -8.69 -1.14 -5.72
CA ARG A 36 -9.74 -0.29 -6.27
C ARG A 36 -10.87 -1.08 -6.93
N GLY A 37 -10.60 -2.33 -7.35
CA GLY A 37 -11.62 -3.20 -7.94
C GLY A 37 -12.01 -2.86 -9.36
N TYR A 38 -11.11 -2.34 -10.17
CA TYR A 38 -11.42 -1.97 -11.57
C TYR A 38 -11.88 -3.15 -12.42
N PHE A 39 -11.37 -4.34 -12.13
CA PHE A 39 -11.64 -5.56 -12.90
C PHE A 39 -12.46 -6.59 -12.12
N SER A 40 -12.96 -6.22 -10.95
CA SER A 40 -13.76 -7.12 -10.12
C SER A 40 -14.67 -6.32 -9.21
N THR A 41 -15.65 -7.00 -8.61
CA THR A 41 -16.49 -6.38 -7.59
C THR A 41 -15.81 -6.28 -6.23
N ASN A 42 -14.63 -6.91 -6.09
CA ASN A 42 -13.89 -6.94 -4.83
C ASN A 42 -13.00 -5.72 -4.72
N ASN A 43 -13.54 -4.66 -4.13
CA ASN A 43 -12.73 -3.53 -3.71
C ASN A 43 -12.68 -3.54 -2.18
N TYR A 44 -11.55 -3.15 -1.63
CA TYR A 44 -11.44 -2.97 -0.20
C TYR A 44 -10.37 -1.93 0.10
N GLN A 45 -10.63 -1.20 1.17
CA GLN A 45 -9.71 -0.17 1.63
C GLN A 45 -8.86 -0.72 2.75
N ALA A 46 -7.56 -0.69 2.54
CA ALA A 46 -6.60 -1.05 3.57
C ALA A 46 -6.64 -0.04 4.71
N LYS A 47 -6.32 -0.50 5.91
CA LYS A 47 -6.23 0.34 7.09
C LYS A 47 -4.99 -0.03 7.88
N TRP A 48 -4.34 0.98 8.46
CA TRP A 48 -3.24 0.70 9.38
C TRP A 48 -3.73 -0.07 10.58
N ILE A 49 -2.98 -1.11 10.93
CA ILE A 49 -3.24 -1.86 12.15
C ILE A 49 -2.78 -1.03 13.34
N LYS A 50 -3.64 -0.92 14.33
CA LYS A 50 -3.29 -0.24 15.56
C LYS A 50 -2.24 -1.04 16.30
N SER A 51 -1.11 -0.42 16.59
CA SER A 51 -0.01 -1.09 17.27
C SER A 51 0.40 -0.27 18.49
N GLU A 52 0.71 -0.96 19.56
CA GLU A 52 1.25 -0.35 20.79
C GLU A 52 2.77 -0.25 20.75
N SER A 53 3.40 -0.75 19.70
CA SER A 53 4.84 -0.70 19.53
C SER A 53 5.32 0.72 19.30
N LYS A 54 6.34 1.15 20.04
CA LYS A 54 6.98 2.45 19.85
C LYS A 54 7.81 2.52 18.57
N LYS A 55 8.13 1.36 17.96
CA LYS A 55 8.94 1.26 16.74
C LYS A 55 8.06 0.81 15.58
N GLU A 56 7.09 1.62 15.23
CA GLU A 56 6.20 1.29 14.14
C GLU A 56 6.70 1.91 12.84
N ILE A 57 6.70 1.10 11.78
CA ILE A 57 6.96 1.57 10.42
C ILE A 57 5.67 1.38 9.62
N ARG A 58 5.19 2.47 9.04
CA ARG A 58 4.01 2.50 8.18
C ARG A 58 4.43 3.02 6.82
N MET A 59 4.66 2.10 5.89
CA MET A 59 5.10 2.44 4.54
C MET A 59 3.95 2.34 3.56
N THR A 60 3.84 3.32 2.66
CA THR A 60 2.99 3.20 1.49
C THR A 60 3.83 3.02 0.24
N LEU A 61 3.43 2.09 -0.63
CA LEU A 61 3.98 1.94 -1.98
C LEU A 61 2.92 2.38 -2.98
N CYS A 62 3.22 3.39 -3.78
CA CYS A 62 2.28 3.92 -4.77
C CYS A 62 2.89 3.80 -6.16
N HIS A 63 2.18 3.16 -7.08
CA HIS A 63 2.64 2.96 -8.45
C HIS A 63 1.89 3.87 -9.42
N SER A 64 2.64 4.55 -10.28
CA SER A 64 2.08 5.40 -11.34
C SER A 64 1.14 6.45 -10.76
N PHE A 65 -0.14 6.47 -11.11
CA PHE A 65 -1.13 7.39 -10.59
C PHE A 65 -1.59 7.04 -9.15
N GLY A 66 -1.06 5.95 -8.58
CA GLY A 66 -1.49 5.44 -7.28
C GLY A 66 -1.41 6.44 -6.13
N PHE A 67 -0.40 7.34 -6.14
CA PHE A 67 -0.28 8.36 -5.11
C PHE A 67 -1.55 9.25 -5.04
N HIS A 68 -2.15 9.56 -6.19
CA HIS A 68 -3.36 10.37 -6.26
C HIS A 68 -4.62 9.57 -5.93
N LEU A 69 -4.55 8.24 -5.97
CA LEU A 69 -5.67 7.35 -5.65
C LEU A 69 -5.70 6.96 -4.17
N MET A 70 -4.55 7.02 -3.49
CA MET A 70 -4.44 6.64 -2.10
C MET A 70 -5.23 7.59 -1.21
N PRO A 71 -6.04 7.07 -0.27
CA PRO A 71 -6.74 7.92 0.67
C PRO A 71 -5.78 8.83 1.44
N LYS A 72 -6.14 10.09 1.58
CA LYS A 72 -5.29 11.09 2.25
C LYS A 72 -4.96 10.70 3.69
N LYS A 73 -5.89 10.06 4.37
CA LYS A 73 -5.68 9.61 5.75
C LYS A 73 -4.54 8.61 5.84
N ILE A 74 -4.47 7.67 4.89
CA ILE A 74 -3.38 6.69 4.83
C ILE A 74 -2.05 7.40 4.62
N LEU A 75 -1.99 8.36 3.71
CA LEU A 75 -0.77 9.11 3.44
C LEU A 75 -0.31 9.92 4.66
N LYS A 76 -1.25 10.53 5.37
CA LYS A 76 -0.94 11.34 6.56
C LYS A 76 -0.37 10.50 7.71
N GLU A 77 -0.84 9.27 7.85
CA GLU A 77 -0.42 8.38 8.92
C GLU A 77 0.82 7.55 8.57
N ALA A 78 1.28 7.61 7.31
CA ALA A 78 2.46 6.88 6.87
C ALA A 78 3.73 7.49 7.45
N THR A 79 4.68 6.63 7.84
CA THR A 79 6.03 7.06 8.23
C THR A 79 6.92 7.21 7.01
N HIS A 80 6.63 6.45 5.94
CA HIS A 80 7.38 6.44 4.68
C HIS A 80 6.43 6.36 3.51
N ILE A 81 6.69 7.14 2.47
CA ILE A 81 5.94 7.10 1.21
C ILE A 81 6.93 6.82 0.10
N VAL A 82 6.70 5.73 -0.64
CA VAL A 82 7.56 5.33 -1.76
C VAL A 82 6.75 5.40 -3.05
N LEU A 83 7.25 6.15 -4.01
CA LEU A 83 6.62 6.34 -5.32
C LEU A 83 7.41 5.55 -6.36
N ILE A 84 6.71 4.67 -7.09
CA ILE A 84 7.31 3.83 -8.13
C ILE A 84 6.70 4.24 -9.46
N ASN A 85 7.53 4.76 -10.38
CA ASN A 85 7.08 5.30 -11.68
C ASN A 85 5.85 6.18 -11.52
N SER A 86 5.89 7.06 -10.51
CA SER A 86 4.75 7.88 -10.13
C SER A 86 4.86 9.27 -10.72
N PHE A 87 3.71 9.89 -10.98
CA PHE A 87 3.63 11.30 -11.37
C PHE A 87 3.39 12.15 -10.13
N ASN A 88 4.11 13.24 -10.06
CA ASN A 88 3.93 14.22 -8.98
C ASN A 88 2.84 15.23 -9.32
#